data_215f1aeefaf6f8fed416cb3abbfeab6a
#
_entry.id   215f1aeefaf6f8fed416cb3abbfeab6a
#
_cell.length_a   1.000
_cell.length_b   1.000
_cell.length_c   1.000
_cell.angle_alpha   90.00
_cell.angle_beta   90.00
_cell.angle_gamma   90.00
#
_symmetry.space_group_name_H-M   'P 1'
#
loop_
_entity.id
_entity.type
_entity.pdbx_description
1 polymer ?
#
loop_
_entity_poly.entity_id
_entity_poly.type
_entity_poly.pdbx_seq_one_letter_code
_entity_poly.pdbx_strand_id
1 'polypeptide(L)'
;MKKYLLIALLLVMAFATSADERGERRLERISRHYSALGNYSLHFVLRAGEGQQKGELAVEGNNSYMRVGDTEVFILDSLRYEVRPASKEIVIDKAELYERELMNPLNGFASVKADYNIEEVQVEGRVAVRLTPKRTGDTIYIITAADGESIETIRYGVGGASAEVVVEKMRKSHESLPRFDKERYKGFELIDFR
;
A
#
# COMPACT_ATOMS: atom_id res chain seq x y z
N MET A 1 25.84 -35.42 -20.85
CA MET A 1 25.28 -34.86 -19.58
C MET A 1 25.43 -33.34 -19.49
N LYS A 2 26.61 -32.71 -19.76
CA LYS A 2 26.79 -31.24 -19.64
C LYS A 2 25.87 -30.38 -20.52
N LYS A 3 25.49 -30.82 -21.74
CA LYS A 3 24.58 -30.07 -22.64
C LYS A 3 23.14 -30.00 -22.12
N TYR A 4 22.63 -31.02 -21.48
CA TYR A 4 21.26 -31.05 -20.93
C TYR A 4 21.16 -30.21 -19.65
N LEU A 5 22.25 -30.11 -18.87
CA LEU A 5 22.32 -29.26 -17.69
C LEU A 5 22.23 -27.76 -18.06
N LEU A 6 22.91 -27.40 -19.18
CA LEU A 6 22.87 -26.00 -19.67
C LEU A 6 21.49 -25.58 -20.19
N ILE A 7 20.77 -26.49 -20.88
CA ILE A 7 19.41 -26.27 -21.37
C ILE A 7 18.42 -26.14 -20.19
N ALA A 8 18.56 -26.98 -19.16
CA ALA A 8 17.74 -26.89 -17.96
C ALA A 8 17.96 -25.57 -17.19
N LEU A 9 19.20 -25.08 -17.13
CA LEU A 9 19.53 -23.81 -16.49
C LEU A 9 18.97 -22.60 -17.27
N LEU A 10 19.01 -22.64 -18.61
CA LEU A 10 18.43 -21.60 -19.47
C LEU A 10 16.89 -21.58 -19.40
N LEU A 11 16.24 -22.73 -19.28
CA LEU A 11 14.79 -22.81 -19.06
C LEU A 11 14.36 -22.21 -17.71
N VAL A 12 15.10 -22.44 -16.64
CA VAL A 12 14.81 -21.86 -15.31
C VAL A 12 14.93 -20.34 -15.34
N MET A 13 15.94 -19.78 -16.04
CA MET A 13 16.08 -18.32 -16.19
C MET A 13 14.94 -17.70 -17.01
N ALA A 14 14.46 -18.37 -18.04
CA ALA A 14 13.33 -17.88 -18.85
C ALA A 14 12.00 -17.82 -18.06
N PHE A 15 11.80 -18.71 -17.10
CA PHE A 15 10.62 -18.69 -16.23
C PHE A 15 10.69 -17.58 -15.16
N ALA A 16 11.86 -17.27 -14.64
CA ALA A 16 12.05 -16.20 -13.66
C ALA A 16 11.73 -14.81 -14.28
N THR A 17 12.27 -14.52 -15.46
CA THR A 17 11.97 -13.23 -16.14
C THR A 17 10.49 -13.07 -16.49
N SER A 18 9.77 -14.17 -16.82
CA SER A 18 8.34 -14.10 -17.13
C SER A 18 7.45 -13.87 -15.90
N ALA A 19 7.91 -14.19 -14.69
CA ALA A 19 7.16 -13.96 -13.44
C ALA A 19 7.23 -12.48 -13.03
N ASP A 20 8.41 -11.88 -13.07
CA ASP A 20 8.63 -10.46 -12.77
C ASP A 20 7.82 -9.55 -13.71
N GLU A 21 7.87 -9.82 -15.03
CA GLU A 21 7.07 -9.06 -15.99
C GLU A 21 5.56 -9.16 -15.76
N ARG A 22 5.04 -10.30 -15.30
CA ARG A 22 3.60 -10.44 -14.98
C ARG A 22 3.22 -9.64 -13.75
N GLY A 23 4.04 -9.67 -12.72
CA GLY A 23 3.85 -8.89 -11.51
C GLY A 23 3.84 -7.39 -11.80
N GLU A 24 4.81 -6.88 -12.57
CA GLU A 24 4.86 -5.48 -12.97
C GLU A 24 3.64 -5.06 -13.80
N ARG A 25 3.25 -5.86 -14.79
CA ARG A 25 2.04 -5.60 -15.57
C ARG A 25 0.77 -5.58 -14.71
N ARG A 26 0.73 -6.38 -13.63
CA ARG A 26 -0.38 -6.35 -12.67
C ARG A 26 -0.40 -5.04 -11.91
N LEU A 27 0.72 -4.57 -11.37
CA LEU A 27 0.82 -3.27 -10.70
C LEU A 27 0.41 -2.12 -11.63
N GLU A 28 0.80 -2.16 -12.90
CA GLU A 28 0.40 -1.14 -13.89
C GLU A 28 -1.11 -1.15 -14.17
N ARG A 29 -1.75 -2.31 -14.16
CA ARG A 29 -3.21 -2.38 -14.29
C ARG A 29 -3.90 -1.81 -13.08
N ILE A 30 -3.45 -2.15 -11.87
CA ILE A 30 -3.95 -1.56 -10.62
C ILE A 30 -3.82 -0.04 -10.70
N SER A 31 -2.63 0.49 -10.99
CA SER A 31 -2.40 1.93 -11.07
C SER A 31 -3.31 2.62 -12.10
N ARG A 32 -3.49 2.04 -13.29
CA ARG A 32 -4.40 2.58 -14.30
C ARG A 32 -5.86 2.56 -13.85
N HIS A 33 -6.30 1.49 -13.18
CA HIS A 33 -7.65 1.41 -12.63
C HIS A 33 -7.91 2.55 -11.63
N TYR A 34 -7.02 2.76 -10.66
CA TYR A 34 -7.14 3.84 -9.69
C TYR A 34 -7.00 5.23 -10.34
N SER A 35 -6.12 5.38 -11.32
CA SER A 35 -5.99 6.64 -12.08
C SER A 35 -7.27 7.00 -12.85
N ALA A 36 -7.99 6.01 -13.37
CA ALA A 36 -9.28 6.22 -14.04
C ALA A 36 -10.39 6.64 -13.06
N LEU A 37 -10.30 6.24 -11.79
CA LEU A 37 -11.21 6.72 -10.75
C LEU A 37 -10.96 8.20 -10.43
N GLY A 38 -9.72 8.65 -10.49
CA GLY A 38 -9.30 9.96 -10.00
C GLY A 38 -9.36 10.00 -8.48
N ASN A 39 -10.06 10.98 -7.90
CA ASN A 39 -10.27 11.02 -6.46
C ASN A 39 -11.19 9.88 -6.00
N TYR A 40 -10.84 9.21 -4.93
CA TYR A 40 -11.61 8.10 -4.40
C TYR A 40 -11.57 8.02 -2.88
N SER A 41 -12.52 7.30 -2.31
CA SER A 41 -12.51 6.90 -0.90
C SER A 41 -12.75 5.42 -0.76
N LEU A 42 -12.19 4.82 0.29
CA LEU A 42 -12.44 3.44 0.64
C LEU A 42 -12.62 3.28 2.15
N HIS A 43 -13.41 2.27 2.50
CA HIS A 43 -13.51 1.76 3.86
C HIS A 43 -12.79 0.44 3.91
N PHE A 44 -12.07 0.21 5.00
CA PHE A 44 -11.28 -0.99 5.19
C PHE A 44 -11.31 -1.47 6.64
N VAL A 45 -10.90 -2.71 6.83
CA VAL A 45 -10.60 -3.28 8.16
C VAL A 45 -9.11 -3.57 8.22
N LEU A 46 -8.45 -2.99 9.20
CA LEU A 46 -7.08 -3.35 9.58
C LEU A 46 -7.16 -4.48 10.60
N ARG A 47 -6.51 -5.60 10.30
CA ARG A 47 -6.35 -6.75 11.20
C ARG A 47 -4.89 -6.87 11.57
N ALA A 48 -4.57 -6.96 12.86
CA ALA A 48 -3.21 -7.16 13.35
C ALA A 48 -3.25 -7.98 14.64
N GLY A 49 -2.59 -9.14 14.67
CA GLY A 49 -2.72 -10.10 15.75
C GLY A 49 -4.18 -10.51 15.95
N GLU A 50 -4.68 -10.41 17.19
CA GLU A 50 -6.09 -10.70 17.53
C GLU A 50 -7.01 -9.48 17.38
N GLY A 51 -6.45 -8.30 17.07
CA GLY A 51 -7.19 -7.04 16.97
C GLY A 51 -7.69 -6.75 15.56
N GLN A 52 -8.81 -6.07 15.49
CA GLN A 52 -9.28 -5.46 14.24
C GLN A 52 -9.80 -4.05 14.48
N GLN A 53 -9.57 -3.17 13.51
CA GLN A 53 -10.03 -1.79 13.54
C GLN A 53 -10.59 -1.41 12.18
N LYS A 54 -11.71 -0.68 12.17
CA LYS A 54 -12.24 -0.09 10.94
C LYS A 54 -11.47 1.19 10.62
N GLY A 55 -11.27 1.40 9.33
CA GLY A 55 -10.63 2.59 8.83
C GLY A 55 -11.32 3.13 7.60
N GLU A 56 -11.00 4.36 7.28
CA GLU A 56 -11.35 5.02 6.04
C GLU A 56 -10.11 5.68 5.44
N LEU A 57 -10.03 5.69 4.12
CA LEU A 57 -9.01 6.39 3.36
C LEU A 57 -9.70 7.21 2.29
N ALA A 58 -9.31 8.46 2.14
CA ALA A 58 -9.68 9.30 1.02
C ALA A 58 -8.43 9.80 0.31
N VAL A 59 -8.46 9.85 -1.02
CA VAL A 59 -7.33 10.21 -1.88
C VAL A 59 -7.76 11.29 -2.86
N GLU A 60 -6.94 12.34 -2.98
CA GLU A 60 -7.09 13.44 -3.92
C GLU A 60 -5.73 13.80 -4.52
N GLY A 61 -5.48 13.38 -5.76
CA GLY A 61 -4.17 13.54 -6.39
C GLY A 61 -3.05 12.88 -5.57
N ASN A 62 -2.06 13.65 -5.18
CA ASN A 62 -0.93 13.17 -4.36
C ASN A 62 -1.21 13.15 -2.85
N ASN A 63 -2.35 13.66 -2.44
CA ASN A 63 -2.69 13.80 -1.03
C ASN A 63 -3.62 12.68 -0.59
N SER A 64 -3.55 12.33 0.68
CA SER A 64 -4.47 11.39 1.29
C SER A 64 -4.78 11.74 2.74
N TYR A 65 -5.96 11.31 3.16
CA TYR A 65 -6.41 11.33 4.54
C TYR A 65 -6.82 9.93 4.93
N MET A 66 -6.34 9.45 6.03
CA MET A 66 -6.72 8.15 6.59
C MET A 66 -7.13 8.30 8.05
N ARG A 67 -8.14 7.55 8.45
CA ARG A 67 -8.54 7.39 9.85
C ARG A 67 -8.64 5.93 10.20
N VAL A 68 -8.01 5.55 11.31
CA VAL A 68 -8.12 4.19 11.88
C VAL A 68 -8.41 4.34 13.38
N GLY A 69 -9.58 3.92 13.81
CA GLY A 69 -10.06 4.24 15.15
C GLY A 69 -10.11 5.76 15.34
N ASP A 70 -9.40 6.26 16.36
CA ASP A 70 -9.30 7.68 16.67
C ASP A 70 -8.08 8.36 16.05
N THR A 71 -7.13 7.59 15.49
CA THR A 71 -5.91 8.12 14.86
C THR A 71 -6.23 8.64 13.48
N GLU A 72 -5.82 9.88 13.19
CA GLU A 72 -5.92 10.51 11.88
C GLU A 72 -4.52 10.67 11.26
N VAL A 73 -4.38 10.34 9.99
CA VAL A 73 -3.14 10.52 9.23
C VAL A 73 -3.44 11.35 7.99
N PHE A 74 -2.72 12.44 7.83
CA PHE A 74 -2.78 13.28 6.65
C PHE A 74 -1.45 13.16 5.92
N ILE A 75 -1.47 12.79 4.66
CA ILE A 75 -0.31 12.88 3.76
C ILE A 75 -0.59 14.03 2.80
N LEU A 76 0.17 15.11 2.96
CA LEU A 76 0.05 16.32 2.17
C LEU A 76 1.39 16.58 1.48
N ASP A 77 1.42 16.44 0.18
CA ASP A 77 2.62 16.44 -0.65
C ASP A 77 3.63 15.36 -0.20
N SER A 78 4.63 15.75 0.57
CA SER A 78 5.66 14.83 1.10
C SER A 78 5.67 14.73 2.63
N LEU A 79 4.74 15.39 3.29
CA LEU A 79 4.65 15.43 4.76
C LEU A 79 3.54 14.53 5.26
N ARG A 80 3.83 13.82 6.34
CA ARG A 80 2.90 13.00 7.08
C ARG A 80 2.61 13.67 8.42
N TYR A 81 1.34 13.90 8.70
CA TYR A 81 0.85 14.36 9.98
C TYR A 81 0.03 13.26 10.61
N GLU A 82 0.49 12.70 11.71
CA GLU A 82 -0.24 11.69 12.46
C GLU A 82 -0.76 12.31 13.75
N VAL A 83 -2.07 12.37 13.88
CA VAL A 83 -2.76 12.87 15.07
C VAL A 83 -3.18 11.70 15.93
N ARG A 84 -2.73 11.67 17.17
CA ARG A 84 -2.99 10.64 18.17
C ARG A 84 -3.79 11.23 19.34
N PRO A 85 -5.12 11.17 19.30
CA PRO A 85 -5.95 11.79 20.34
C PRO A 85 -5.71 11.21 21.75
N ALA A 86 -5.43 9.91 21.84
CA ALA A 86 -5.22 9.24 23.12
C ALA A 86 -4.03 9.79 23.91
N SER A 87 -2.92 10.11 23.24
CA SER A 87 -1.73 10.73 23.83
C SER A 87 -1.71 12.25 23.71
N LYS A 88 -2.65 12.83 22.94
CA LYS A 88 -2.67 14.25 22.56
C LYS A 88 -1.38 14.68 21.86
N GLU A 89 -0.94 13.91 20.91
CA GLU A 89 0.27 14.14 20.13
C GLU A 89 -0.06 14.37 18.66
N ILE A 90 0.74 15.20 18.01
CA ILE A 90 0.81 15.34 16.56
C ILE A 90 2.24 15.04 16.14
N VAL A 91 2.44 13.97 15.42
CA VAL A 91 3.74 13.61 14.85
C VAL A 91 3.81 14.11 13.42
N ILE A 92 4.85 14.90 13.12
CA ILE A 92 5.14 15.37 11.75
C ILE A 92 6.41 14.69 11.27
N ASP A 93 6.34 14.06 10.12
CA ASP A 93 7.46 13.36 9.50
C ASP A 93 7.38 13.47 7.97
N LYS A 94 8.42 13.02 7.28
CA LYS A 94 8.38 12.80 5.83
C LYS A 94 7.60 11.53 5.55
N ALA A 95 6.64 11.62 4.64
CA ALA A 95 5.91 10.44 4.19
C ALA A 95 6.84 9.51 3.41
N GLU A 96 6.92 8.26 3.83
CA GLU A 96 7.69 7.23 3.14
C GLU A 96 7.10 6.97 1.74
N LEU A 97 7.98 6.75 0.76
CA LEU A 97 7.55 6.56 -0.62
C LEU A 97 6.61 5.35 -0.78
N TYR A 98 6.90 4.24 -0.08
CA TYR A 98 6.04 3.05 -0.13
C TYR A 98 4.66 3.31 0.48
N GLU A 99 4.56 4.08 1.57
CA GLU A 99 3.27 4.48 2.17
C GLU A 99 2.43 5.27 1.15
N ARG A 100 3.07 6.20 0.45
CA ARG A 100 2.42 7.01 -0.57
C ARG A 100 1.95 6.18 -1.76
N GLU A 101 2.74 5.22 -2.23
CA GLU A 101 2.39 4.40 -3.39
C GLU A 101 1.41 3.27 -3.06
N LEU A 102 1.56 2.60 -1.91
CA LEU A 102 0.63 1.53 -1.52
C LEU A 102 -0.73 2.09 -1.11
N MET A 103 -0.75 3.24 -0.45
CA MET A 103 -1.99 3.90 -0.06
C MET A 103 -2.61 4.72 -1.21
N ASN A 104 -1.79 5.12 -2.17
CA ASN A 104 -2.22 5.90 -3.33
C ASN A 104 -1.66 5.32 -4.65
N PRO A 105 -2.26 4.24 -5.17
CA PRO A 105 -1.84 3.64 -6.44
C PRO A 105 -1.94 4.56 -7.67
N LEU A 106 -2.58 5.73 -7.56
CA LEU A 106 -2.63 6.75 -8.63
C LEU A 106 -1.23 7.17 -9.10
N ASN A 107 -0.29 7.25 -8.17
CA ASN A 107 1.08 7.72 -8.44
C ASN A 107 1.97 6.66 -9.10
N GLY A 108 1.41 5.48 -9.42
CA GLY A 108 2.18 4.34 -9.86
C GLY A 108 2.95 3.70 -8.69
N PHE A 109 3.85 2.82 -9.02
CA PHE A 109 4.62 2.03 -8.06
C PHE A 109 6.12 2.18 -8.33
N ALA A 110 6.60 3.41 -8.58
CA ALA A 110 7.99 3.64 -8.99
C ALA A 110 8.99 3.28 -7.90
N SER A 111 8.74 3.66 -6.64
CA SER A 111 9.60 3.28 -5.51
C SER A 111 9.48 1.80 -5.17
N VAL A 112 8.27 1.22 -5.27
CA VAL A 112 8.06 -0.22 -5.12
C VAL A 112 8.88 -0.98 -6.17
N LYS A 113 8.86 -0.58 -7.44
CA LYS A 113 9.67 -1.18 -8.50
C LYS A 113 11.18 -1.05 -8.24
N ALA A 114 11.61 0.06 -7.65
CA ALA A 114 13.03 0.28 -7.32
C ALA A 114 13.51 -0.64 -6.18
N ASP A 115 12.71 -0.82 -5.13
CA ASP A 115 13.14 -1.41 -3.87
C ASP A 115 12.70 -2.87 -3.66
N TYR A 116 11.76 -3.38 -4.50
CA TYR A 116 11.21 -4.72 -4.36
C TYR A 116 11.38 -5.55 -5.64
N ASN A 117 11.55 -6.86 -5.49
CA ASN A 117 11.30 -7.85 -6.52
C ASN A 117 9.79 -8.10 -6.59
N ILE A 118 9.23 -8.10 -7.79
CA ILE A 118 7.78 -8.10 -8.02
C ILE A 118 7.40 -9.38 -8.74
N GLU A 119 6.51 -10.18 -8.16
CA GLU A 119 6.08 -11.43 -8.76
C GLU A 119 4.55 -11.57 -8.70
N GLU A 120 3.95 -12.03 -9.78
CA GLU A 120 2.57 -12.49 -9.75
C GLU A 120 2.50 -13.91 -9.19
N VAL A 121 1.73 -14.10 -8.13
CA VAL A 121 1.57 -15.37 -7.41
C VAL A 121 0.10 -15.69 -7.16
N GLN A 122 -0.16 -16.92 -6.70
CA GLN A 122 -1.48 -17.32 -6.21
C GLN A 122 -1.45 -17.38 -4.68
N VAL A 123 -2.41 -16.72 -4.04
CA VAL A 123 -2.62 -16.75 -2.59
C VAL A 123 -4.07 -17.15 -2.32
N GLU A 124 -4.27 -18.31 -1.71
CA GLU A 124 -5.61 -18.83 -1.39
C GLU A 124 -6.56 -18.87 -2.62
N GLY A 125 -6.02 -19.25 -3.79
CA GLY A 125 -6.76 -19.33 -5.05
C GLY A 125 -7.02 -18.00 -5.74
N ARG A 126 -6.50 -16.89 -5.21
CA ARG A 126 -6.61 -15.54 -5.77
C ARG A 126 -5.28 -15.07 -6.34
N VAL A 127 -5.34 -14.26 -7.38
CA VAL A 127 -4.14 -13.63 -7.95
C VAL A 127 -3.66 -12.52 -7.04
N ALA A 128 -2.37 -12.52 -6.75
CA ALA A 128 -1.72 -11.52 -5.94
C ALA A 128 -0.40 -11.06 -6.57
N VAL A 129 0.05 -9.87 -6.19
CA VAL A 129 1.41 -9.44 -6.41
C VAL A 129 2.18 -9.61 -5.11
N ARG A 130 3.25 -10.39 -5.16
CA ARG A 130 4.22 -10.50 -4.07
C ARG A 130 5.33 -9.50 -4.28
N LEU A 131 5.58 -8.68 -3.28
CA LEU A 131 6.65 -7.71 -3.21
C LEU A 131 7.67 -8.22 -2.19
N THR A 132 8.82 -8.68 -2.66
CA THR A 132 9.92 -9.13 -1.81
C THR A 132 11.00 -8.05 -1.79
N PRO A 133 11.34 -7.47 -0.63
CA PRO A 133 12.30 -6.38 -0.58
C PRO A 133 13.69 -6.85 -1.09
N LYS A 134 14.35 -6.00 -1.90
CA LYS A 134 15.72 -6.25 -2.42
C LYS A 134 16.77 -6.16 -1.32
N ARG A 135 16.43 -5.53 -0.20
CA ARG A 135 17.23 -5.44 1.01
C ARG A 135 16.47 -6.08 2.17
N THR A 136 16.81 -5.73 3.39
CA THR A 136 16.07 -6.18 4.58
C THR A 136 14.67 -5.56 4.63
N GLY A 137 13.68 -6.33 5.05
CA GLY A 137 12.30 -5.87 5.19
C GLY A 137 11.31 -7.02 5.05
N ASP A 138 10.05 -6.70 5.24
CA ASP A 138 8.97 -7.66 5.17
C ASP A 138 8.40 -7.81 3.76
N THR A 139 7.96 -9.01 3.42
CA THR A 139 7.25 -9.28 2.17
C THR A 139 5.84 -8.73 2.25
N ILE A 140 5.41 -8.07 1.17
CA ILE A 140 4.06 -7.53 1.03
C ILE A 140 3.32 -8.33 -0.05
N TYR A 141 2.04 -8.62 0.19
CA TYR A 141 1.14 -9.21 -0.80
C TYR A 141 0.01 -8.23 -1.10
N ILE A 142 -0.17 -7.90 -2.37
CA ILE A 142 -1.32 -7.14 -2.87
C ILE A 142 -2.25 -8.13 -3.56
N ILE A 143 -3.33 -8.50 -2.90
CA ILE A 143 -4.33 -9.44 -3.41
C ILE A 143 -5.42 -8.64 -4.12
N THR A 144 -5.69 -8.98 -5.37
CA THR A 144 -6.70 -8.30 -6.17
C THR A 144 -8.03 -9.03 -6.13
N ALA A 145 -9.11 -8.29 -6.29
CA ALA A 145 -10.44 -8.83 -6.54
C ALA A 145 -10.48 -9.62 -7.87
N ALA A 146 -11.61 -10.24 -8.18
CA ALA A 146 -11.78 -11.05 -9.38
C ALA A 146 -11.56 -10.29 -10.70
N ASP A 147 -11.72 -8.96 -10.70
CA ASP A 147 -11.40 -8.08 -11.84
C ASP A 147 -9.90 -8.01 -12.15
N GLY A 148 -9.06 -8.36 -11.16
CA GLY A 148 -7.60 -8.34 -11.27
C GLY A 148 -7.00 -6.93 -11.26
N GLU A 149 -7.76 -5.91 -10.90
CA GLU A 149 -7.38 -4.48 -10.94
C GLU A 149 -7.68 -3.77 -9.62
N SER A 150 -8.80 -4.09 -8.97
CA SER A 150 -9.14 -3.56 -7.65
C SER A 150 -8.35 -4.27 -6.56
N ILE A 151 -7.75 -3.52 -5.64
CA ILE A 151 -7.11 -4.08 -4.45
C ILE A 151 -8.21 -4.54 -3.49
N GLU A 152 -8.18 -5.82 -3.14
CA GLU A 152 -9.08 -6.40 -2.13
C GLU A 152 -8.39 -6.48 -0.77
N THR A 153 -7.11 -6.88 -0.76
CA THR A 153 -6.36 -7.05 0.49
C THR A 153 -4.90 -6.69 0.29
N ILE A 154 -4.32 -5.99 1.25
CA ILE A 154 -2.87 -5.83 1.40
C ILE A 154 -2.46 -6.56 2.66
N ARG A 155 -1.55 -7.54 2.54
CA ARG A 155 -1.01 -8.30 3.67
C ARG A 155 0.48 -8.02 3.80
N TYR A 156 0.96 -7.75 5.01
CA TYR A 156 2.37 -7.45 5.28
C TYR A 156 2.80 -7.92 6.66
N GLY A 157 4.10 -8.13 6.83
CA GLY A 157 4.70 -8.44 8.13
C GLY A 157 4.92 -7.17 8.95
N VAL A 158 4.78 -7.27 10.27
CA VAL A 158 5.18 -6.21 11.21
C VAL A 158 5.81 -6.88 12.42
N GLY A 159 7.13 -6.76 12.58
CA GLY A 159 7.81 -7.28 13.77
C GLY A 159 7.61 -8.78 14.02
N GLY A 160 7.48 -9.58 12.97
CA GLY A 160 7.24 -11.03 13.05
C GLY A 160 5.75 -11.43 13.15
N ALA A 161 4.84 -10.47 13.26
CA ALA A 161 3.40 -10.69 13.14
C ALA A 161 2.90 -10.30 11.73
N SER A 162 1.78 -10.86 11.29
CA SER A 162 1.14 -10.42 10.05
C SER A 162 0.09 -9.35 10.34
N ALA A 163 0.04 -8.35 9.48
CA ALA A 163 -1.04 -7.39 9.45
C ALA A 163 -1.72 -7.42 8.07
N GLU A 164 -3.01 -7.14 8.04
CA GLU A 164 -3.83 -7.23 6.86
C GLU A 164 -4.79 -6.04 6.78
N VAL A 165 -4.80 -5.37 5.63
CA VAL A 165 -5.78 -4.34 5.30
C VAL A 165 -6.76 -4.94 4.30
N VAL A 166 -8.01 -5.12 4.71
CA VAL A 166 -9.09 -5.66 3.86
C VAL A 166 -9.99 -4.52 3.41
N VAL A 167 -10.08 -4.28 2.11
CA VAL A 167 -10.95 -3.25 1.53
C VAL A 167 -12.38 -3.77 1.50
N GLU A 168 -13.28 -3.12 2.23
CA GLU A 168 -14.70 -3.49 2.26
C GLU A 168 -15.50 -2.77 1.17
N LYS A 169 -15.17 -1.52 0.89
CA LYS A 169 -15.89 -0.69 -0.07
C LYS A 169 -14.98 0.38 -0.65
N MET A 170 -15.05 0.57 -1.95
CA MET A 170 -14.37 1.66 -2.65
C MET A 170 -15.39 2.41 -3.50
N ARG A 171 -15.23 3.73 -3.59
CA ARG A 171 -16.07 4.60 -4.45
C ARG A 171 -15.27 5.78 -4.98
N LYS A 172 -15.61 6.24 -6.16
CA LYS A 172 -15.17 7.55 -6.65
C LYS A 172 -15.66 8.63 -5.68
N SER A 173 -14.79 9.57 -5.34
CA SER A 173 -15.13 10.69 -4.46
C SER A 173 -15.17 12.00 -5.26
N HIS A 174 -16.09 12.87 -4.86
CA HIS A 174 -16.15 14.26 -5.34
C HIS A 174 -15.96 15.24 -4.19
N GLU A 175 -15.74 14.70 -2.98
CA GLU A 175 -15.52 15.48 -1.77
C GLU A 175 -14.04 15.86 -1.67
N SER A 176 -13.75 17.08 -1.24
CA SER A 176 -12.40 17.52 -0.91
C SER A 176 -11.88 16.79 0.32
N LEU A 177 -10.59 16.51 0.36
CA LEU A 177 -9.96 15.91 1.53
C LEU A 177 -10.08 16.81 2.77
N PRO A 178 -10.27 16.20 3.96
CA PRO A 178 -10.00 16.89 5.21
C PRO A 178 -8.56 17.43 5.19
N ARG A 179 -8.40 18.71 5.55
CA ARG A 179 -7.08 19.32 5.66
C ARG A 179 -6.61 19.30 7.10
N PHE A 180 -5.30 19.12 7.28
CA PHE A 180 -4.71 19.29 8.59
C PHE A 180 -4.84 20.74 9.01
N ASP A 181 -5.51 20.97 10.14
CA ASP A 181 -5.65 22.29 10.77
C ASP A 181 -5.17 22.19 12.22
N LYS A 182 -4.05 22.85 12.53
CA LYS A 182 -3.44 22.86 13.85
C LYS A 182 -4.38 23.40 14.94
N GLU A 183 -5.24 24.35 14.61
CA GLU A 183 -6.17 24.94 15.57
C GLU A 183 -7.22 23.95 16.07
N ARG A 184 -7.58 22.96 15.23
CA ARG A 184 -8.48 21.86 15.60
C ARG A 184 -7.90 20.98 16.72
N TYR A 185 -6.56 20.95 16.84
CA TYR A 185 -5.82 20.13 17.80
C TYR A 185 -5.13 20.98 18.87
N LYS A 186 -5.76 22.07 19.27
CA LYS A 186 -5.23 22.94 20.31
C LYS A 186 -5.01 22.18 21.61
N GLY A 187 -3.80 22.29 22.17
CA GLY A 187 -3.39 21.56 23.38
C GLY A 187 -2.78 20.18 23.13
N PHE A 188 -2.55 19.81 21.85
CA PHE A 188 -1.75 18.64 21.52
C PHE A 188 -0.26 19.02 21.47
N GLU A 189 0.59 18.11 21.91
CA GLU A 189 2.04 18.23 21.75
C GLU A 189 2.41 17.98 20.29
N LEU A 190 3.28 18.82 19.74
CA LEU A 190 3.75 18.70 18.37
C LEU A 190 5.17 18.14 18.38
N ILE A 191 5.35 16.96 17.81
CA ILE A 191 6.61 16.24 17.69
C ILE A 191 7.03 16.27 16.22
N ASP A 192 8.10 16.99 15.88
CA ASP A 192 8.54 17.23 14.50
C ASP A 192 9.86 16.51 14.22
N PHE A 193 9.84 15.55 13.30
CA PHE A 193 10.98 14.75 12.85
C PHE A 193 11.46 15.07 11.42
N ARG A 194 11.06 16.18 10.85
CA ARG A 194 11.42 16.58 9.47
C ARG A 194 12.91 16.88 9.28
#